data_9cd203f9d878cc5a276bb64942113573
#
_entry.id   9cd203f9d878cc5a276bb64942113573
#
_cell.length_a   1.000
_cell.length_b   1.000
_cell.length_c   1.000
_cell.angle_alpha   90.00
_cell.angle_beta   90.00
_cell.angle_gamma   90.00
#
_symmetry.space_group_name_H-M   'P 1'
#
loop_
_entity.id
_entity.type
_entity.pdbx_description
1 polymer ?
#
loop_
_entity_poly.entity_id
_entity_poly.type
_entity_poly.pdbx_seq_one_letter_code
_entity_poly.pdbx_strand_id
1 'polypeptide(L)'
;MGEQLTEQRVLRVLIVDDDPLFRLGVAAALAGDEQLEFILSEAGDGEAALALVASEEPAVVLLDLNMPRLDGHAVARLVKERWPHVRVIVLTGSDSADDRRRAEQAGVDAFVEKRQLAETQLSALIASV
;
A
#
# COMPACT_ATOMS: atom_id res chain seq x y z
N MET A 1 -31.25 16.95 -11.46
CA MET A 1 -30.77 16.95 -11.44
C MET A 1 -29.93 16.39 -11.37
N GLY A 2 -29.77 16.16 -11.41
CA GLY A 2 -29.10 15.33 -11.35
C GLY A 2 -27.79 15.41 -11.30
N GLU A 3 -27.59 15.97 -11.08
CA GLU A 3 -26.49 16.15 -11.02
C GLU A 3 -25.78 15.79 -10.11
N GLN A 4 -26.06 14.95 -9.70
CA GLN A 4 -25.30 14.37 -8.98
C GLN A 4 -24.17 14.00 -9.56
N LEU A 5 -23.37 14.68 -9.73
CA LEU A 5 -22.08 14.45 -10.01
C LEU A 5 -21.51 13.76 -8.89
N THR A 6 -21.39 12.51 -9.00
CA THR A 6 -20.65 11.75 -8.06
C THR A 6 -19.21 12.11 -8.25
N GLU A 7 -18.69 12.92 -7.41
CA GLU A 7 -17.27 13.20 -7.43
C GLU A 7 -16.53 11.92 -7.06
N GLN A 8 -15.70 11.44 -7.96
CA GLN A 8 -14.84 10.33 -7.64
C GLN A 8 -13.82 10.79 -6.60
N ARG A 9 -13.65 9.99 -5.57
CA ARG A 9 -12.56 10.23 -4.62
C ARG A 9 -11.26 9.86 -5.31
N VAL A 10 -10.28 10.75 -5.19
CA VAL A 10 -8.94 10.54 -5.74
C VAL A 10 -8.00 10.20 -4.59
N LEU A 11 -7.36 9.04 -4.69
CA LEU A 11 -6.42 8.58 -3.67
C LEU A 11 -5.05 8.33 -4.29
N ARG A 12 -4.03 8.91 -3.69
CA ARG A 12 -2.65 8.60 -4.07
C ARG A 12 -2.19 7.36 -3.34
N VAL A 13 -1.72 6.38 -4.08
CA VAL A 13 -1.26 5.11 -3.55
C VAL A 13 0.15 4.83 -4.05
N LEU A 14 1.05 4.50 -3.12
CA LEU A 14 2.41 4.09 -3.45
C LEU A 14 2.49 2.57 -3.31
N ILE A 15 2.92 1.90 -4.38
CA ILE A 15 3.12 0.45 -4.38
C ILE A 15 4.61 0.17 -4.24
N VAL A 16 4.98 -0.49 -3.15
CA VAL A 16 6.38 -0.80 -2.84
C VAL A 16 6.59 -2.31 -2.89
N ASP A 17 7.23 -2.78 -3.94
CA ASP A 17 7.49 -4.20 -4.16
C ASP A 17 8.61 -4.29 -5.20
N ASP A 18 9.56 -5.19 -5.00
CA ASP A 18 10.66 -5.35 -5.95
C ASP A 18 10.26 -6.14 -7.21
N ASP A 19 9.08 -6.75 -7.22
CA ASP A 19 8.57 -7.49 -8.37
C ASP A 19 7.72 -6.59 -9.27
N PRO A 20 8.21 -6.22 -10.46
CA PRO A 20 7.43 -5.35 -11.34
C PRO A 20 6.13 -5.99 -11.85
N LEU A 21 6.09 -7.32 -11.95
CA LEU A 21 4.85 -7.99 -12.36
C LEU A 21 3.78 -7.90 -11.27
N PHE A 22 4.18 -8.00 -10.01
CA PHE A 22 3.24 -7.82 -8.92
C PHE A 22 2.71 -6.38 -8.90
N ARG A 23 3.58 -5.40 -9.06
CA ARG A 23 3.15 -3.99 -9.11
C ARG A 23 2.15 -3.76 -10.25
N LEU A 24 2.41 -4.36 -11.42
CA LEU A 24 1.51 -4.24 -12.57
C LEU A 24 0.14 -4.84 -12.26
N GLY A 25 0.12 -6.00 -11.61
CA GLY A 25 -1.14 -6.65 -11.22
C GLY A 25 -1.96 -5.83 -10.26
N VAL A 26 -1.30 -5.21 -9.27
CA VAL A 26 -1.99 -4.32 -8.32
C VAL A 26 -2.56 -3.11 -9.04
N ALA A 27 -1.76 -2.49 -9.92
CA ALA A 27 -2.22 -1.33 -10.67
C ALA A 27 -3.44 -1.66 -11.52
N ALA A 28 -3.43 -2.83 -12.17
CA ALA A 28 -4.56 -3.25 -12.98
C ALA A 28 -5.82 -3.48 -12.13
N ALA A 29 -5.66 -4.08 -10.95
CA ALA A 29 -6.77 -4.32 -10.04
C ALA A 29 -7.40 -3.00 -9.57
N LEU A 30 -6.58 -2.00 -9.27
CA LEU A 30 -7.08 -0.70 -8.80
C LEU A 30 -7.71 0.10 -9.94
N ALA A 31 -7.18 -0.02 -11.15
CA ALA A 31 -7.72 0.70 -12.30
C ALA A 31 -9.15 0.28 -12.65
N GLY A 32 -9.57 -0.91 -12.21
CA GLY A 32 -10.92 -1.40 -12.47
C GLY A 32 -12.00 -0.83 -11.55
N ASP A 33 -11.64 -0.05 -10.55
CA ASP A 33 -12.63 0.48 -9.63
C ASP A 33 -13.38 1.65 -10.27
N GLU A 34 -14.70 1.63 -10.20
CA GLU A 34 -15.53 2.64 -10.82
C GLU A 34 -15.83 3.82 -9.90
N GLN A 35 -15.64 3.66 -8.61
CA GLN A 35 -15.99 4.68 -7.62
C GLN A 35 -14.80 5.47 -7.13
N LEU A 36 -13.60 4.90 -7.27
CA LEU A 36 -12.37 5.52 -6.79
C LEU A 36 -11.42 5.71 -7.95
N GLU A 37 -10.77 6.84 -7.98
CA GLU A 37 -9.68 7.09 -8.90
C GLU A 37 -8.38 7.03 -8.13
N PHE A 38 -7.43 6.22 -8.61
CA PHE A 38 -6.15 6.06 -7.96
C PHE A 38 -5.05 6.73 -8.77
N ILE A 39 -4.22 7.51 -8.10
CA ILE A 39 -2.99 8.04 -8.67
C ILE A 39 -1.88 7.18 -8.08
N LEU A 40 -1.23 6.38 -8.94
CA LEU A 40 -0.30 5.36 -8.49
C LEU A 40 1.14 5.78 -8.71
N SER A 41 1.96 5.53 -7.70
CA SER A 41 3.42 5.63 -7.80
C SER A 41 3.98 4.26 -7.43
N GLU A 42 5.18 3.95 -7.89
CA GLU A 42 5.79 2.65 -7.66
C GLU A 42 7.23 2.81 -7.18
N ALA A 43 7.64 1.95 -6.29
CA ALA A 43 9.01 1.86 -5.83
C ALA A 43 9.42 0.40 -5.73
N GLY A 44 10.64 0.09 -6.16
CA GLY A 44 11.17 -1.26 -6.12
C GLY A 44 12.07 -1.53 -4.91
N ASP A 45 12.31 -0.53 -4.08
CA ASP A 45 13.12 -0.69 -2.88
C ASP A 45 12.70 0.35 -1.83
N GLY A 46 13.20 0.16 -0.63
CA GLY A 46 12.79 0.99 0.50
C GLY A 46 13.29 2.42 0.44
N GLU A 47 14.49 2.63 -0.12
CA GLU A 47 15.03 3.97 -0.25
C GLU A 47 14.19 4.81 -1.21
N ALA A 48 13.85 4.25 -2.36
CA ALA A 48 12.97 4.91 -3.31
C ALA A 48 11.59 5.16 -2.70
N ALA A 49 11.09 4.19 -1.92
CA ALA A 49 9.81 4.32 -1.26
C ALA A 49 9.79 5.51 -0.29
N LEU A 50 10.81 5.63 0.55
CA LEU A 50 10.88 6.73 1.52
C LEU A 50 10.96 8.08 0.83
N ALA A 51 11.71 8.16 -0.28
CA ALA A 51 11.80 9.40 -1.05
C ALA A 51 10.44 9.80 -1.63
N LEU A 52 9.68 8.84 -2.13
CA LEU A 52 8.35 9.11 -2.68
C LEU A 52 7.34 9.48 -1.60
N VAL A 53 7.40 8.84 -0.44
CA VAL A 53 6.53 9.23 0.67
C VAL A 53 6.80 10.68 1.06
N ALA A 54 8.07 11.05 1.14
CA ALA A 54 8.45 12.41 1.52
C ALA A 54 7.97 13.45 0.50
N SER A 55 8.05 13.13 -0.79
CA SER A 55 7.72 14.10 -1.83
C SER A 55 6.25 14.14 -2.19
N GLU A 56 5.56 13.01 -2.11
CA GLU A 56 4.17 12.90 -2.58
C GLU A 56 3.15 12.77 -1.46
N GLU A 57 3.58 12.34 -0.28
CA GLU A 57 2.72 12.05 0.86
C GLU A 57 1.46 11.29 0.45
N PRO A 58 1.61 10.05 -0.05
CA PRO A 58 0.46 9.27 -0.50
C PRO A 58 -0.52 9.03 0.63
N ALA A 59 -1.78 8.81 0.28
CA ALA A 59 -2.78 8.44 1.28
C ALA A 59 -2.49 7.05 1.84
N VAL A 60 -2.02 6.14 0.98
CA VAL A 60 -1.78 4.74 1.34
C VAL A 60 -0.48 4.25 0.72
N VAL A 61 0.28 3.49 1.48
CA VAL A 61 1.45 2.75 0.99
C VAL A 61 1.12 1.27 1.06
N LEU A 62 1.21 0.57 -0.07
CA LEU A 62 1.13 -0.88 -0.12
C LEU A 62 2.55 -1.40 -0.10
N LEU A 63 2.92 -2.11 0.95
CA LEU A 63 4.32 -2.41 1.24
C LEU A 63 4.57 -3.90 1.33
N ASP A 64 5.47 -4.41 0.48
CA ASP A 64 5.97 -5.77 0.61
C ASP A 64 7.07 -5.81 1.67
N LEU A 65 7.00 -6.78 2.56
CA LEU A 65 8.02 -6.95 3.59
C LEU A 65 9.28 -7.64 3.07
N ASN A 66 9.16 -8.41 2.00
CA ASN A 66 10.25 -9.28 1.53
C ASN A 66 11.02 -8.68 0.36
N MET A 67 11.63 -7.54 0.58
CA MET A 67 12.48 -6.90 -0.40
C MET A 67 13.94 -7.09 -0.05
N PRO A 68 14.83 -7.29 -1.04
CA PRO A 68 16.19 -7.72 -0.75
C PRO A 68 17.09 -6.72 -0.06
N ARG A 69 16.87 -5.44 -0.19
CA ARG A 69 17.86 -4.47 0.31
C ARG A 69 17.49 -3.79 1.59
N LEU A 70 16.24 -3.45 1.76
CA LEU A 70 15.81 -2.74 2.94
C LEU A 70 14.71 -3.53 3.61
N ASP A 71 14.85 -3.70 4.91
CA ASP A 71 13.86 -4.37 5.72
C ASP A 71 12.53 -3.63 5.63
N GLY A 72 11.50 -4.30 5.10
CA GLY A 72 10.17 -3.72 4.98
C GLY A 72 9.59 -3.28 6.30
N HIS A 73 9.93 -3.98 7.39
CA HIS A 73 9.49 -3.57 8.73
C HIS A 73 10.08 -2.22 9.12
N ALA A 74 11.34 -1.98 8.75
CA ALA A 74 11.99 -0.69 9.01
C ALA A 74 11.32 0.43 8.21
N VAL A 75 10.97 0.16 6.97
CA VAL A 75 10.25 1.13 6.13
C VAL A 75 8.91 1.46 6.76
N ALA A 76 8.14 0.45 7.17
CA ALA A 76 6.83 0.64 7.79
C ALA A 76 6.96 1.52 9.04
N ARG A 77 7.94 1.20 9.89
CA ARG A 77 8.16 1.96 11.12
C ARG A 77 8.50 3.41 10.82
N LEU A 78 9.42 3.64 9.90
CA LEU A 78 9.84 5.00 9.56
C LEU A 78 8.69 5.82 8.97
N VAL A 79 7.88 5.22 8.11
CA VAL A 79 6.74 5.91 7.53
C VAL A 79 5.75 6.30 8.62
N LYS A 80 5.42 5.37 9.51
CA LYS A 80 4.45 5.67 10.58
C LYS A 80 4.99 6.67 11.60
N GLU A 81 6.30 6.69 11.83
CA GLU A 81 6.90 7.66 12.74
C GLU A 81 6.93 9.07 12.15
N ARG A 82 7.33 9.18 10.88
CA ARG A 82 7.52 10.48 10.25
C ARG A 82 6.27 11.07 9.63
N TRP A 83 5.40 10.19 9.11
CA TRP A 83 4.16 10.61 8.44
C TRP A 83 3.00 9.78 8.97
N PRO A 84 2.59 10.00 10.24
CA PRO A 84 1.59 9.14 10.88
C PRO A 84 0.23 9.15 10.19
N HIS A 85 -0.05 10.15 9.38
CA HIS A 85 -1.30 10.22 8.62
C HIS A 85 -1.28 9.33 7.38
N VAL A 86 -0.11 8.90 6.92
CA VAL A 86 0.00 7.97 5.78
C VAL A 86 -0.37 6.58 6.25
N ARG A 87 -1.31 5.94 5.58
CA ARG A 87 -1.73 4.59 5.93
C ARG A 87 -0.79 3.58 5.30
N VAL A 88 -0.44 2.54 6.03
CA VAL A 88 0.44 1.48 5.54
C VAL A 88 -0.30 0.16 5.57
N ILE A 89 -0.43 -0.47 4.41
CA ILE A 89 -0.98 -1.81 4.27
C ILE A 89 0.17 -2.72 3.85
N VAL A 90 0.47 -3.70 4.68
CA VAL A 90 1.53 -4.66 4.37
C VAL A 90 0.96 -5.79 3.54
N LEU A 91 1.61 -6.06 2.40
CA LEU A 91 1.28 -7.19 1.54
C LEU A 91 2.48 -8.13 1.58
N THR A 92 2.27 -9.37 2.01
CA THR A 92 3.39 -10.30 2.18
C THR A 92 3.08 -11.66 1.62
N GLY A 93 4.12 -12.34 1.09
CA GLY A 93 4.03 -13.72 0.68
C GLY A 93 4.12 -14.70 1.83
N SER A 94 4.37 -14.22 3.03
CA SER A 94 4.61 -15.05 4.20
C SER A 94 3.45 -14.97 5.19
N ASP A 95 3.13 -16.10 5.84
CA ASP A 95 2.15 -16.15 6.91
C ASP A 95 2.88 -16.27 8.25
N SER A 96 3.93 -15.53 8.42
CA SER A 96 4.74 -15.57 9.64
C SER A 96 4.05 -14.79 10.76
N ALA A 97 3.85 -15.44 11.90
CA ALA A 97 3.33 -14.77 13.09
C ALA A 97 4.30 -13.69 13.58
N ASP A 98 5.59 -13.88 13.37
CA ASP A 98 6.59 -12.88 13.72
C ASP A 98 6.47 -11.64 12.86
N ASP A 99 6.30 -11.81 11.56
CA ASP A 99 6.11 -10.67 10.66
C ASP A 99 4.85 -9.90 11.01
N ARG A 100 3.76 -10.61 11.31
CA ARG A 100 2.52 -9.97 11.71
C ARG A 100 2.70 -9.17 12.99
N ARG A 101 3.36 -9.75 13.98
CA ARG A 101 3.61 -9.07 15.25
C ARG A 101 4.46 -7.83 15.06
N ARG A 102 5.53 -7.93 14.26
CA ARG A 102 6.41 -6.80 13.99
C ARG A 102 5.69 -5.69 13.23
N ALA A 103 4.82 -6.05 12.30
CA ALA A 103 4.01 -5.07 11.57
C ALA A 103 3.07 -4.34 12.52
N GLU A 104 2.42 -5.07 13.42
CA GLU A 104 1.56 -4.47 14.42
C GLU A 104 2.33 -3.52 15.34
N GLN A 105 3.53 -3.90 15.75
CA GLN A 105 4.39 -3.04 16.57
C GLN A 105 4.82 -1.79 15.83
N ALA A 106 4.99 -1.86 14.52
CA ALA A 106 5.32 -0.71 13.70
C ALA A 106 4.13 0.23 13.50
N GLY A 107 2.92 -0.21 13.85
CA GLY A 107 1.72 0.59 13.74
C GLY A 107 1.08 0.57 12.38
N VAL A 108 1.30 -0.48 11.58
CA VAL A 108 0.67 -0.57 10.25
C VAL A 108 -0.84 -0.68 10.37
N ASP A 109 -1.53 -0.25 9.34
CA ASP A 109 -2.98 -0.15 9.36
C ASP A 109 -3.67 -1.43 8.91
N ALA A 110 -2.99 -2.27 8.14
CA ALA A 110 -3.51 -3.57 7.72
C ALA A 110 -2.36 -4.49 7.31
N PHE A 111 -2.61 -5.79 7.38
CA PHE A 111 -1.65 -6.84 7.02
C PHE A 111 -2.40 -7.89 6.21
N VAL A 112 -1.98 -8.11 4.96
CA VAL A 112 -2.65 -9.03 4.05
C VAL A 112 -1.63 -9.94 3.39
N GLU A 113 -1.94 -11.23 3.33
CA GLU A 113 -1.12 -12.16 2.58
C GLU A 113 -1.41 -12.02 1.09
N LYS A 114 -0.35 -12.02 0.27
CA LYS A 114 -0.50 -11.86 -1.18
C LYS A 114 -1.42 -12.91 -1.80
N ARG A 115 -1.38 -14.14 -1.29
CA ARG A 115 -2.22 -15.23 -1.82
C ARG A 115 -3.71 -14.96 -1.61
N GLN A 116 -4.06 -14.09 -0.69
CA GLN A 116 -5.45 -13.75 -0.39
C GLN A 116 -5.97 -12.59 -1.21
N LEU A 117 -5.11 -11.94 -2.00
CA LEU A 117 -5.52 -10.75 -2.75
C LEU A 117 -6.57 -11.03 -3.81
N ALA A 118 -6.60 -12.25 -4.36
CA ALA A 118 -7.62 -12.61 -5.34
C ALA A 118 -9.03 -12.58 -4.73
N GLU A 119 -9.13 -12.84 -3.42
CA GLU A 119 -10.40 -12.85 -2.70
C GLU A 119 -10.64 -11.54 -1.96
N THR A 120 -9.61 -10.70 -1.81
CA THR A 120 -9.70 -9.44 -1.11
C THR A 120 -9.96 -8.34 -2.13
N GLN A 121 -10.99 -7.54 -1.88
CA GLN A 121 -11.21 -6.37 -2.71
C GLN A 121 -10.23 -5.29 -2.23
N LEU A 122 -9.10 -5.20 -2.91
CA LEU A 122 -8.02 -4.32 -2.49
C LEU A 122 -8.45 -2.85 -2.44
N SER A 123 -9.24 -2.41 -3.42
CA SER A 123 -9.73 -1.04 -3.42
C SER A 123 -10.62 -0.75 -2.21
N ALA A 124 -11.45 -1.72 -1.82
CA ALA A 124 -12.28 -1.56 -0.64
C ALA A 124 -11.44 -1.51 0.63
N LEU A 125 -10.39 -2.31 0.72
CA LEU A 125 -9.48 -2.28 1.86
C LEU A 125 -8.76 -0.93 1.95
N ILE A 126 -8.27 -0.42 0.83
CA ILE A 126 -7.61 0.88 0.78
C ILE A 126 -8.57 1.98 1.23
N ALA A 127 -9.82 1.92 0.80
CA ALA A 127 -10.79 2.93 1.17
C ALA A 127 -11.17 2.87 2.65
N SER A 128 -10.97 1.73 3.30
CA SER A 128 -11.41 1.52 4.68
C SER A 128 -10.37 1.90 5.73
N VAL A 129 -9.11 2.01 5.37
CA VAL A 129 -8.04 2.33 6.34
C VAL A 129 -7.94 3.82 6.63
#